data_05d609ff443d74253293615f47ec8c06
#
_entry.id   05d609ff443d74253293615f47ec8c06
#
_cell.length_a   1.000
_cell.length_b   1.000
_cell.length_c   1.000
_cell.angle_alpha   90.00
_cell.angle_beta   90.00
_cell.angle_gamma   90.00
#
_symmetry.space_group_name_H-M   'P 1'
#
loop_
_entity.id
_entity.type
_entity.pdbx_description
1 polymer ?
#
loop_
_entity_poly.entity_id
_entity_poly.type
_entity_poly.pdbx_seq_one_letter_code
_entity_poly.pdbx_strand_id
1 'polypeptide(L)'
;MQRTMSVSADVPGSWQGALSVNASAHLAAPRLAALVLAAIAAWACCSATAAPLLDEPIQPVPLTLKQDPARAEIGRQLFRDTRLSGNGRISCASCHDLSKGGGDGRDRSVGLHGGLTSVNAPTVLNAALNFKQFWNGRAESLEAQADHVMQNPIEMGSKWEEVVQKVSQDPKYKSAFAAAYKDGVTKANIQNAIATFERTLITPNSRFDKYLRGDANAITPAEKAGYAKFKQYGCVACHQGVNVGGNMFQKFGVMGDYFAKRGNPTEADLGRYLVTKVESDKHVFKVPSLRNIALTAPYFHDASAKTLDEAVDVMFRYQLGRVASKEDKEAIIRFLNTLTGELDLKDPKP
;
A
#
# COMPACT_ATOMS: atom_id res chain seq x y z
N MET A 1 49.92 29.89 -22.59
CA MET A 1 50.42 31.12 -21.96
C MET A 1 50.31 30.96 -20.46
N GLN A 2 51.48 30.78 -19.86
CA GLN A 2 51.71 30.60 -18.44
C GLN A 2 51.47 31.92 -17.66
N ARG A 3 51.04 31.79 -16.41
CA ARG A 3 51.64 32.60 -15.31
C ARG A 3 51.32 31.93 -13.95
N THR A 4 52.34 31.36 -13.41
CA THR A 4 52.59 31.04 -12.00
C THR A 4 52.89 32.32 -11.24
N MET A 5 52.42 32.46 -10.02
CA MET A 5 52.99 33.34 -9.01
C MET A 5 53.06 32.60 -7.67
N SER A 6 54.29 32.34 -7.27
CA SER A 6 54.72 31.96 -5.94
C SER A 6 55.00 33.21 -5.12
N VAL A 7 54.65 33.25 -3.85
CA VAL A 7 55.20 34.17 -2.85
C VAL A 7 55.54 33.38 -1.59
N SER A 8 56.81 33.37 -1.31
CA SER A 8 57.47 32.98 -0.06
C SER A 8 57.75 34.21 0.79
N ALA A 9 57.77 34.11 2.09
CA ALA A 9 58.56 34.81 3.12
C ALA A 9 57.86 34.67 4.47
N ASP A 10 58.42 34.50 5.56
CA ASP A 10 59.72 34.43 6.23
C ASP A 10 59.33 34.36 7.74
N VAL A 11 60.09 33.58 8.49
CA VAL A 11 60.06 33.51 9.96
C VAL A 11 61.11 34.55 10.49
N PRO A 12 60.86 35.20 11.63
CA PRO A 12 61.77 34.92 12.73
C PRO A 12 61.18 35.08 14.16
N GLY A 13 61.89 34.45 15.11
CA GLY A 13 62.09 35.03 16.43
C GLY A 13 61.77 34.18 17.65
N SER A 14 62.74 33.50 18.13
CA SER A 14 62.89 32.83 19.42
C SER A 14 62.70 33.74 20.64
N TRP A 15 61.98 33.25 21.68
CA TRP A 15 62.28 33.65 23.07
C TRP A 15 62.24 32.42 23.97
N GLN A 16 63.37 32.08 24.55
CA GLN A 16 63.55 31.18 25.67
C GLN A 16 63.22 31.92 26.95
N GLY A 17 62.42 31.38 27.81
CA GLY A 17 62.15 31.86 29.15
C GLY A 17 61.87 30.69 30.07
N ALA A 18 62.90 30.21 30.77
CA ALA A 18 62.79 29.20 31.80
C ALA A 18 62.23 29.82 33.09
N LEU A 19 61.22 29.23 33.67
CA LEU A 19 60.86 29.37 35.08
C LEU A 19 60.53 28.01 35.66
N SER A 20 61.43 27.56 36.53
CA SER A 20 61.29 26.41 37.42
C SER A 20 60.33 26.76 38.58
N VAL A 21 59.32 26.04 38.81
CA VAL A 21 58.58 26.00 40.07
C VAL A 21 58.38 24.56 40.51
N ASN A 22 59.07 24.19 41.58
CA ASN A 22 58.85 23.04 42.39
C ASN A 22 57.46 23.15 43.12
N ALA A 23 56.60 22.17 42.99
CA ALA A 23 55.58 21.94 43.99
C ALA A 23 55.18 20.46 43.96
N SER A 24 55.57 19.77 44.99
CA SER A 24 55.09 18.48 45.37
C SER A 24 53.65 18.62 45.87
N ALA A 25 52.68 17.92 45.26
CA ALA A 25 51.35 17.72 45.84
C ALA A 25 50.76 16.39 45.37
N HIS A 26 50.71 15.51 46.27
CA HIS A 26 49.86 14.35 46.57
C HIS A 26 48.95 13.76 45.48
N LEU A 27 49.24 12.50 45.21
CA LEU A 27 48.42 11.50 44.54
C LEU A 27 47.09 11.25 45.29
N ALA A 28 45.96 11.66 44.74
CA ALA A 28 44.66 11.05 44.98
C ALA A 28 43.67 11.55 43.95
N ALA A 29 43.49 10.86 42.83
CA ALA A 29 42.22 10.62 42.14
C ALA A 29 42.38 10.15 40.66
N PRO A 30 42.63 8.87 40.42
CA PRO A 30 42.37 8.33 39.07
C PRO A 30 41.10 7.47 38.99
N ARG A 31 40.35 7.31 40.10
CA ARG A 31 39.18 6.36 40.08
C ARG A 31 37.84 7.00 39.72
N LEU A 32 37.63 8.28 39.91
CA LEU A 32 36.38 8.96 39.52
C LEU A 32 36.32 9.30 38.02
N ALA A 33 37.42 9.65 37.39
CA ALA A 33 37.46 9.99 35.95
C ALA A 33 37.18 8.77 35.06
N ALA A 34 37.63 7.57 35.46
CA ALA A 34 37.38 6.34 34.71
C ALA A 34 35.90 5.88 34.75
N LEU A 35 35.19 6.17 35.83
CA LEU A 35 33.74 5.83 35.95
C LEU A 35 32.84 6.79 35.15
N VAL A 36 33.21 8.06 35.04
CA VAL A 36 32.46 9.03 34.24
C VAL A 36 32.69 8.82 32.75
N LEU A 37 33.89 8.45 32.31
CA LEU A 37 34.16 8.10 30.91
C LEU A 37 33.49 6.76 30.50
N ALA A 38 33.40 5.79 31.39
CA ALA A 38 32.68 4.56 31.14
C ALA A 38 31.13 4.76 31.06
N ALA A 39 30.57 5.67 31.86
CA ALA A 39 29.16 6.03 31.79
C ALA A 39 28.79 6.82 30.54
N ILE A 40 29.68 7.70 30.04
CA ILE A 40 29.49 8.44 28.78
C ILE A 40 29.62 7.51 27.57
N ALA A 41 30.54 6.52 27.60
CA ALA A 41 30.68 5.52 26.55
C ALA A 41 29.48 4.54 26.51
N ALA A 42 28.85 4.23 27.63
CA ALA A 42 27.65 3.40 27.69
C ALA A 42 26.38 4.12 27.20
N TRP A 43 26.34 5.47 27.27
CA TRP A 43 25.24 6.26 26.73
C TRP A 43 25.36 6.55 25.23
N ALA A 44 26.55 6.47 24.64
CA ALA A 44 26.78 6.60 23.21
C ALA A 44 26.39 5.34 22.39
N CYS A 45 26.04 4.23 23.03
CA CYS A 45 25.46 3.05 22.38
C CYS A 45 23.93 3.16 22.17
N CYS A 46 23.34 4.35 22.35
CA CYS A 46 21.94 4.59 22.06
C CYS A 46 21.71 4.85 20.58
N SER A 47 21.17 3.84 19.90
CA SER A 47 20.22 3.97 18.81
C SER A 47 20.65 4.91 17.67
N ALA A 48 21.64 4.50 16.88
CA ALA A 48 21.69 4.94 15.50
C ALA A 48 20.42 4.40 14.81
N THR A 49 19.31 5.15 14.88
CA THR A 49 18.18 4.92 13.98
C THR A 49 18.74 5.11 12.58
N ALA A 50 18.87 4.01 11.83
CA ALA A 50 19.30 4.10 10.45
C ALA A 50 18.41 5.11 9.73
N ALA A 51 19.03 5.98 8.92
CA ALA A 51 18.28 6.94 8.12
C ALA A 51 17.30 6.21 7.19
N PRO A 52 16.10 6.75 6.96
CA PRO A 52 15.18 6.18 6.00
C PRO A 52 15.82 6.00 4.62
N LEU A 53 15.49 4.90 3.94
CA LEU A 53 15.97 4.63 2.59
C LEU A 53 15.12 5.44 1.59
N LEU A 54 15.48 6.70 1.37
CA LEU A 54 14.69 7.66 0.58
C LEU A 54 14.76 7.44 -0.93
N ASP A 55 15.83 6.80 -1.42
CA ASP A 55 16.08 6.61 -2.87
C ASP A 55 15.53 5.28 -3.42
N GLU A 56 14.71 4.58 -2.65
CA GLU A 56 14.10 3.34 -3.11
C GLU A 56 12.84 3.61 -3.97
N PRO A 57 12.61 2.81 -5.03
CA PRO A 57 11.44 2.99 -5.90
C PRO A 57 10.12 2.70 -5.18
N ILE A 58 10.15 1.96 -4.09
CA ILE A 58 9.01 1.69 -3.22
C ILE A 58 9.12 2.56 -1.97
N GLN A 59 8.02 3.22 -1.63
CA GLN A 59 7.92 4.07 -0.44
C GLN A 59 7.06 3.39 0.63
N PRO A 60 7.32 3.62 1.93
CA PRO A 60 6.51 3.02 2.98
C PRO A 60 5.09 3.59 3.02
N VAL A 61 4.11 2.76 3.37
CA VAL A 61 2.74 3.20 3.62
C VAL A 61 2.75 4.21 4.78
N PRO A 62 2.07 5.37 4.68
CA PRO A 62 1.94 6.31 5.78
C PRO A 62 1.40 5.62 7.04
N LEU A 63 1.91 5.98 8.21
CA LEU A 63 1.44 5.39 9.46
C LEU A 63 -0.04 5.69 9.71
N THR A 64 -0.51 6.85 9.25
CA THR A 64 -1.90 7.29 9.36
C THR A 64 -2.30 8.12 8.14
N LEU A 65 -3.55 8.00 7.73
CA LEU A 65 -4.22 8.98 6.88
C LEU A 65 -5.26 9.68 7.76
N LYS A 66 -5.06 10.98 8.04
CA LYS A 66 -5.99 11.74 8.87
C LYS A 66 -7.38 11.74 8.23
N GLN A 67 -8.36 11.21 8.95
CA GLN A 67 -9.76 11.18 8.57
C GLN A 67 -10.60 11.76 9.72
N ASP A 68 -11.80 12.23 9.38
CA ASP A 68 -12.79 12.61 10.39
C ASP A 68 -13.32 11.32 11.07
N PRO A 69 -13.14 11.15 12.38
CA PRO A 69 -13.49 9.91 13.06
C PRO A 69 -15.00 9.65 13.07
N ALA A 70 -15.84 10.67 13.15
CA ALA A 70 -17.29 10.51 13.13
C ALA A 70 -17.77 10.03 11.76
N ARG A 71 -17.23 10.60 10.68
CA ARG A 71 -17.51 10.16 9.29
C ARG A 71 -17.00 8.76 9.03
N ALA A 72 -15.79 8.42 9.51
CA ALA A 72 -15.23 7.09 9.38
C ALA A 72 -16.08 6.04 10.10
N GLU A 73 -16.61 6.35 11.29
CA GLU A 73 -17.48 5.43 12.03
C GLU A 73 -18.83 5.22 11.33
N ILE A 74 -19.43 6.27 10.77
CA ILE A 74 -20.62 6.14 9.93
C ILE A 74 -20.32 5.24 8.75
N GLY A 75 -19.20 5.47 8.06
CA GLY A 75 -18.77 4.66 6.91
C GLY A 75 -18.53 3.20 7.29
N ARG A 76 -17.95 2.92 8.45
CA ARG A 76 -17.73 1.57 8.97
C ARG A 76 -19.04 0.80 9.16
N GLN A 77 -20.05 1.46 9.67
CA GLN A 77 -21.40 0.87 9.83
C GLN A 77 -22.04 0.64 8.47
N LEU A 78 -22.02 1.62 7.57
CA LEU A 78 -22.54 1.50 6.21
C LEU A 78 -21.87 0.38 5.40
N PHE A 79 -20.56 0.21 5.55
CA PHE A 79 -19.78 -0.82 4.87
C PHE A 79 -20.27 -2.25 5.20
N ARG A 80 -20.85 -2.44 6.38
CA ARG A 80 -21.42 -3.72 6.85
C ARG A 80 -22.95 -3.80 6.73
N ASP A 81 -23.61 -2.73 6.34
CA ASP A 81 -25.07 -2.65 6.33
C ASP A 81 -25.66 -3.26 5.07
N THR A 82 -26.25 -4.44 5.20
CA THR A 82 -26.88 -5.15 4.09
C THR A 82 -28.12 -4.44 3.54
N ARG A 83 -28.76 -3.55 4.31
CA ARG A 83 -29.94 -2.77 3.88
C ARG A 83 -29.65 -1.86 2.70
N LEU A 84 -28.36 -1.55 2.46
CA LEU A 84 -27.95 -0.74 1.31
C LEU A 84 -28.14 -1.46 -0.03
N SER A 85 -28.20 -2.80 -0.04
CA SER A 85 -28.47 -3.55 -1.28
C SER A 85 -29.96 -3.61 -1.60
N GLY A 86 -30.29 -3.86 -2.88
CA GLY A 86 -31.65 -3.94 -3.38
C GLY A 86 -32.47 -5.05 -2.74
N ASN A 87 -31.83 -6.17 -2.35
CA ASN A 87 -32.49 -7.29 -1.67
C ASN A 87 -32.26 -7.34 -0.15
N GLY A 88 -31.52 -6.39 0.44
CA GLY A 88 -31.22 -6.33 1.86
C GLY A 88 -30.30 -7.44 2.40
N ARG A 89 -29.54 -8.12 1.54
CA ARG A 89 -28.72 -9.28 1.92
C ARG A 89 -27.22 -9.12 1.68
N ILE A 90 -26.81 -8.13 0.90
CA ILE A 90 -25.43 -7.90 0.50
C ILE A 90 -24.95 -6.57 1.05
N SER A 91 -23.72 -6.55 1.56
CA SER A 91 -23.01 -5.34 1.97
C SER A 91 -21.62 -5.32 1.30
N CYS A 92 -20.87 -4.22 1.44
CA CYS A 92 -19.49 -4.16 0.98
C CYS A 92 -18.65 -5.28 1.62
N ALA A 93 -18.87 -5.55 2.91
CA ALA A 93 -18.18 -6.61 3.65
C ALA A 93 -18.48 -8.03 3.13
N SER A 94 -19.54 -8.23 2.33
CA SER A 94 -19.86 -9.53 1.72
C SER A 94 -18.81 -9.96 0.69
N CYS A 95 -18.18 -8.99 -0.01
CA CYS A 95 -17.15 -9.22 -1.02
C CYS A 95 -15.76 -8.73 -0.56
N HIS A 96 -15.70 -7.91 0.50
CA HIS A 96 -14.48 -7.31 1.04
C HIS A 96 -14.31 -7.65 2.52
N ASP A 97 -13.92 -8.92 2.79
CA ASP A 97 -13.65 -9.41 4.14
C ASP A 97 -12.31 -8.88 4.64
N LEU A 98 -12.35 -7.95 5.58
CA LEU A 98 -11.14 -7.32 6.13
C LEU A 98 -10.21 -8.31 6.84
N SER A 99 -10.73 -9.43 7.32
CA SER A 99 -9.94 -10.50 7.95
C SER A 99 -9.23 -11.40 6.94
N LYS A 100 -9.63 -11.31 5.65
CA LYS A 100 -9.08 -12.11 4.54
C LYS A 100 -8.34 -11.26 3.50
N GLY A 101 -7.61 -10.26 3.96
CA GLY A 101 -6.87 -9.39 3.06
C GLY A 101 -7.73 -8.39 2.28
N GLY A 102 -9.00 -8.16 2.68
CA GLY A 102 -9.89 -7.16 2.08
C GLY A 102 -10.54 -7.56 0.75
N GLY A 103 -10.50 -8.83 0.41
CA GLY A 103 -11.26 -9.50 -0.67
C GLY A 103 -12.07 -10.67 -0.13
N ASP A 104 -12.72 -11.45 -0.97
CA ASP A 104 -13.48 -12.63 -0.55
C ASP A 104 -12.78 -13.98 -0.82
N GLY A 105 -11.62 -13.94 -1.49
CA GLY A 105 -10.84 -15.13 -1.84
C GLY A 105 -11.49 -16.01 -2.91
N ARG A 106 -12.46 -15.51 -3.65
CA ARG A 106 -13.17 -16.23 -4.71
C ARG A 106 -12.70 -15.79 -6.08
N ASP A 107 -12.89 -16.65 -7.08
CA ASP A 107 -12.66 -16.28 -8.48
C ASP A 107 -13.56 -15.12 -8.91
N ARG A 108 -14.83 -15.18 -8.48
CA ARG A 108 -15.88 -14.18 -8.69
C ARG A 108 -16.72 -14.08 -7.44
N SER A 109 -17.01 -12.87 -7.01
CA SER A 109 -17.91 -12.64 -5.90
C SER A 109 -19.35 -13.00 -6.27
N VAL A 110 -20.11 -13.47 -5.28
CA VAL A 110 -21.53 -13.76 -5.43
C VAL A 110 -22.32 -12.54 -5.02
N GLY A 111 -22.97 -11.92 -5.98
CA GLY A 111 -23.78 -10.73 -5.79
C GLY A 111 -25.29 -11.04 -5.66
N LEU A 112 -26.11 -10.08 -6.08
CA LEU A 112 -27.57 -10.19 -6.02
C LEU A 112 -28.08 -11.40 -6.79
N HIS A 113 -29.07 -12.06 -6.21
CA HIS A 113 -29.77 -13.23 -6.81
C HIS A 113 -28.82 -14.38 -7.21
N GLY A 114 -27.61 -14.44 -6.60
CA GLY A 114 -26.60 -15.46 -6.96
C GLY A 114 -25.80 -15.14 -8.22
N GLY A 115 -25.96 -13.95 -8.79
CA GLY A 115 -25.16 -13.49 -9.93
C GLY A 115 -23.68 -13.40 -9.58
N LEU A 116 -22.82 -13.76 -10.52
CA LEU A 116 -21.36 -13.67 -10.34
C LEU A 116 -20.84 -12.37 -10.94
N THR A 117 -19.91 -11.70 -10.22
CA THR A 117 -19.21 -10.52 -10.74
C THR A 117 -18.37 -10.87 -11.96
N SER A 118 -18.11 -9.91 -12.84
CA SER A 118 -17.34 -10.13 -14.06
C SER A 118 -15.82 -10.24 -13.82
N VAL A 119 -15.35 -9.80 -12.66
CA VAL A 119 -13.93 -9.80 -12.27
C VAL A 119 -13.75 -10.24 -10.82
N ASN A 120 -12.55 -10.69 -10.49
CA ASN A 120 -12.13 -10.93 -9.12
C ASN A 120 -12.21 -9.63 -8.30
N ALA A 121 -12.70 -9.71 -7.06
CA ALA A 121 -12.80 -8.56 -6.17
C ALA A 121 -11.40 -8.13 -5.70
N PRO A 122 -10.92 -6.94 -6.09
CA PRO A 122 -9.65 -6.44 -5.59
C PRO A 122 -9.76 -6.08 -4.11
N THR A 123 -8.63 -6.12 -3.41
CA THR A 123 -8.60 -5.71 -2.00
C THR A 123 -9.03 -4.25 -1.83
N VAL A 124 -9.79 -3.97 -0.75
CA VAL A 124 -10.08 -2.61 -0.27
C VAL A 124 -8.93 -2.05 0.62
N LEU A 125 -8.02 -2.94 1.09
CA LEU A 125 -6.88 -2.49 1.88
C LEU A 125 -5.95 -1.65 1.02
N ASN A 126 -5.56 -0.48 1.52
CA ASN A 126 -4.76 0.51 0.81
C ASN A 126 -5.40 1.05 -0.49
N ALA A 127 -6.69 0.78 -0.76
CA ALA A 127 -7.36 1.26 -1.98
C ALA A 127 -7.35 2.79 -2.10
N ALA A 128 -7.32 3.52 -0.97
CA ALA A 128 -7.18 4.97 -0.93
C ALA A 128 -5.88 5.50 -1.55
N LEU A 129 -4.86 4.65 -1.69
CA LEU A 129 -3.56 4.99 -2.28
C LEU A 129 -3.52 4.75 -3.80
N ASN A 130 -4.57 4.21 -4.38
CA ASN A 130 -4.68 4.03 -5.83
C ASN A 130 -5.09 5.36 -6.50
N PHE A 131 -4.51 5.66 -7.67
CA PHE A 131 -4.87 6.85 -8.45
C PHE A 131 -6.25 6.75 -9.13
N LYS A 132 -6.76 5.54 -9.33
CA LYS A 132 -8.08 5.21 -9.89
C LYS A 132 -8.59 3.93 -9.24
N GLN A 133 -9.91 3.72 -9.26
CA GLN A 133 -10.53 2.51 -8.73
C GLN A 133 -11.01 1.58 -9.84
N PHE A 134 -11.24 0.31 -9.50
CA PHE A 134 -11.47 -0.83 -10.39
C PHE A 134 -10.24 -1.26 -11.20
N TRP A 135 -10.30 -2.48 -11.77
CA TRP A 135 -9.25 -3.03 -12.62
C TRP A 135 -8.99 -2.17 -13.87
N ASN A 136 -10.03 -1.64 -14.49
CA ASN A 136 -9.96 -0.81 -15.70
C ASN A 136 -9.88 0.70 -15.42
N GLY A 137 -9.88 1.10 -14.15
CA GLY A 137 -9.76 2.49 -13.74
C GLY A 137 -10.95 3.38 -14.08
N ARG A 138 -12.17 2.81 -14.17
CA ARG A 138 -13.37 3.56 -14.56
C ARG A 138 -13.87 4.57 -13.53
N ALA A 139 -13.45 4.44 -12.26
CA ALA A 139 -13.81 5.40 -11.22
C ALA A 139 -12.60 6.23 -10.76
N GLU A 140 -12.83 7.55 -10.65
CA GLU A 140 -11.80 8.53 -10.30
C GLU A 140 -11.45 8.54 -8.81
N SER A 141 -12.39 8.11 -7.94
CA SER A 141 -12.27 8.16 -6.49
C SER A 141 -12.99 6.99 -5.84
N LEU A 142 -12.84 6.84 -4.52
CA LEU A 142 -13.59 5.86 -3.72
C LEU A 142 -15.08 6.18 -3.71
N GLU A 143 -15.46 7.46 -3.66
CA GLU A 143 -16.84 7.90 -3.75
C GLU A 143 -17.48 7.49 -5.09
N ALA A 144 -16.77 7.71 -6.19
CA ALA A 144 -17.24 7.30 -7.51
C ALA A 144 -17.30 5.76 -7.64
N GLN A 145 -16.38 5.04 -7.00
CA GLN A 145 -16.40 3.59 -6.97
C GLN A 145 -17.65 3.08 -6.24
N ALA A 146 -17.95 3.62 -5.06
CA ALA A 146 -19.15 3.30 -4.31
C ALA A 146 -20.44 3.60 -5.10
N ASP A 147 -20.45 4.67 -5.90
CA ASP A 147 -21.56 5.00 -6.81
C ASP A 147 -21.83 3.88 -7.82
N HIS A 148 -20.78 3.42 -8.48
CA HIS A 148 -20.89 2.34 -9.47
C HIS A 148 -21.35 1.03 -8.87
N VAL A 149 -20.80 0.62 -7.73
CA VAL A 149 -21.14 -0.63 -7.07
C VAL A 149 -22.58 -0.62 -6.55
N MET A 150 -23.00 0.51 -5.97
CA MET A 150 -24.36 0.67 -5.42
C MET A 150 -25.43 0.43 -6.48
N GLN A 151 -25.21 0.92 -7.70
CA GLN A 151 -26.17 0.84 -8.78
C GLN A 151 -26.01 -0.40 -9.67
N ASN A 152 -24.90 -1.15 -9.55
CA ASN A 152 -24.68 -2.34 -10.37
C ASN A 152 -25.70 -3.44 -10.02
N PRO A 153 -26.55 -3.90 -10.98
CA PRO A 153 -27.61 -4.85 -10.72
C PRO A 153 -27.12 -6.24 -10.28
N ILE A 154 -25.86 -6.57 -10.55
CA ILE A 154 -25.24 -7.82 -10.10
C ILE A 154 -24.68 -7.67 -8.69
N GLU A 155 -24.14 -6.49 -8.32
CA GLU A 155 -23.47 -6.24 -7.04
C GLU A 155 -24.49 -5.81 -5.96
N MET A 156 -24.71 -4.51 -5.76
CA MET A 156 -25.63 -3.99 -4.74
C MET A 156 -27.05 -3.74 -5.25
N GLY A 157 -27.22 -3.41 -6.55
CA GLY A 157 -28.50 -3.29 -7.25
C GLY A 157 -29.51 -2.35 -6.59
N SER A 158 -29.05 -1.27 -6.02
CA SER A 158 -29.88 -0.28 -5.32
C SER A 158 -29.99 1.02 -6.10
N LYS A 159 -31.10 1.72 -5.88
CA LYS A 159 -31.26 3.11 -6.30
C LYS A 159 -30.89 4.04 -5.14
N TRP A 160 -30.25 5.16 -5.44
CA TRP A 160 -29.80 6.09 -4.41
C TRP A 160 -30.96 6.69 -3.60
N GLU A 161 -32.10 6.92 -4.22
CA GLU A 161 -33.29 7.44 -3.55
C GLU A 161 -33.74 6.47 -2.43
N GLU A 162 -33.74 5.16 -2.72
CA GLU A 162 -34.09 4.12 -1.76
C GLU A 162 -33.06 4.00 -0.64
N VAL A 163 -31.76 4.09 -0.98
CA VAL A 163 -30.68 4.06 0.01
C VAL A 163 -30.77 5.25 0.96
N VAL A 164 -30.91 6.47 0.42
CA VAL A 164 -31.06 7.69 1.22
C VAL A 164 -32.28 7.60 2.13
N GLN A 165 -33.40 7.10 1.60
CA GLN A 165 -34.63 6.91 2.39
C GLN A 165 -34.39 5.93 3.55
N LYS A 166 -33.84 4.74 3.29
CA LYS A 166 -33.57 3.73 4.33
C LYS A 166 -32.64 4.26 5.43
N VAL A 167 -31.55 4.95 5.05
CA VAL A 167 -30.59 5.54 6.00
C VAL A 167 -31.23 6.68 6.78
N SER A 168 -32.04 7.54 6.15
CA SER A 168 -32.71 8.67 6.83
C SER A 168 -33.79 8.23 7.81
N GLN A 169 -34.39 7.04 7.60
CA GLN A 169 -35.41 6.49 8.50
C GLN A 169 -34.83 5.84 9.75
N ASP A 170 -33.53 5.50 9.75
CA ASP A 170 -32.84 4.95 10.91
C ASP A 170 -32.45 6.09 11.87
N PRO A 171 -32.99 6.13 13.12
CA PRO A 171 -32.69 7.21 14.06
C PRO A 171 -31.21 7.34 14.40
N LYS A 172 -30.46 6.20 14.41
CA LYS A 172 -29.02 6.20 14.70
C LYS A 172 -28.24 6.87 13.58
N TYR A 173 -28.51 6.49 12.31
CA TYR A 173 -27.89 7.14 11.17
C TYR A 173 -28.30 8.62 11.08
N LYS A 174 -29.59 8.93 11.21
CA LYS A 174 -30.08 10.31 11.16
C LYS A 174 -29.34 11.20 12.15
N SER A 175 -29.18 10.76 13.40
CA SER A 175 -28.45 11.50 14.43
C SER A 175 -26.96 11.61 14.10
N ALA A 176 -26.31 10.51 13.70
CA ALA A 176 -24.90 10.50 13.38
C ALA A 176 -24.56 11.39 12.18
N PHE A 177 -25.37 11.34 11.11
CA PHE A 177 -25.19 12.22 9.95
C PHE A 177 -25.43 13.68 10.28
N ALA A 178 -26.43 14.01 11.09
CA ALA A 178 -26.66 15.39 11.52
C ALA A 178 -25.51 15.98 12.33
N ALA A 179 -24.79 15.14 13.10
CA ALA A 179 -23.61 15.54 13.83
C ALA A 179 -22.36 15.70 12.95
N ALA A 180 -22.21 14.88 11.90
CA ALA A 180 -21.00 14.84 11.09
C ALA A 180 -21.08 15.65 9.78
N TYR A 181 -22.28 15.95 9.29
CA TYR A 181 -22.53 16.61 8.01
C TYR A 181 -23.61 17.68 8.13
N LYS A 182 -23.31 18.87 7.61
CA LYS A 182 -24.23 20.01 7.66
C LYS A 182 -25.60 19.70 7.00
N ASP A 183 -25.58 18.93 5.90
CA ASP A 183 -26.78 18.63 5.11
C ASP A 183 -27.40 17.27 5.47
N GLY A 184 -26.95 16.66 6.58
CA GLY A 184 -27.48 15.39 7.08
C GLY A 184 -27.29 14.22 6.10
N VAL A 185 -28.33 13.39 5.94
CA VAL A 185 -28.28 12.21 5.07
C VAL A 185 -28.53 12.61 3.62
N THR A 186 -27.51 12.53 2.79
CA THR A 186 -27.59 12.72 1.34
C THR A 186 -26.79 11.62 0.63
N LYS A 187 -27.02 11.41 -0.67
CA LYS A 187 -26.18 10.52 -1.50
C LYS A 187 -24.70 10.84 -1.33
N ALA A 188 -24.33 12.11 -1.49
CA ALA A 188 -22.94 12.54 -1.41
C ALA A 188 -22.32 12.26 -0.03
N ASN A 189 -23.05 12.48 1.04
CA ASN A 189 -22.58 12.25 2.40
C ASN A 189 -22.45 10.75 2.72
N ILE A 190 -23.33 9.90 2.21
CA ILE A 190 -23.24 8.43 2.33
C ILE A 190 -21.98 7.95 1.61
N GLN A 191 -21.78 8.37 0.36
CA GLN A 191 -20.59 8.03 -0.41
C GLN A 191 -19.31 8.51 0.29
N ASN A 192 -19.30 9.76 0.79
CA ASN A 192 -18.16 10.29 1.51
C ASN A 192 -17.88 9.55 2.81
N ALA A 193 -18.91 9.15 3.58
CA ALA A 193 -18.73 8.38 4.79
C ALA A 193 -18.08 7.01 4.50
N ILE A 194 -18.59 6.27 3.50
CA ILE A 194 -18.01 4.99 3.07
C ILE A 194 -16.56 5.19 2.65
N ALA A 195 -16.27 6.15 1.77
CA ALA A 195 -14.93 6.45 1.31
C ALA A 195 -14.00 6.92 2.45
N THR A 196 -14.52 7.66 3.43
CA THR A 196 -13.75 8.07 4.63
C THR A 196 -13.35 6.86 5.46
N PHE A 197 -14.24 5.89 5.64
CA PHE A 197 -13.90 4.62 6.27
C PHE A 197 -12.84 3.87 5.47
N GLU A 198 -13.02 3.71 4.15
CA GLU A 198 -12.04 3.00 3.31
C GLU A 198 -10.65 3.67 3.35
N ARG A 199 -10.57 5.00 3.51
CA ARG A 199 -9.30 5.70 3.72
C ARG A 199 -8.61 5.35 5.05
N THR A 200 -9.34 4.80 6.02
CA THR A 200 -8.73 4.27 7.25
C THR A 200 -8.15 2.86 7.08
N LEU A 201 -8.52 2.16 6.00
CA LEU A 201 -8.11 0.78 5.73
C LEU A 201 -6.69 0.71 5.12
N ILE A 202 -5.74 1.41 5.71
CA ILE A 202 -4.33 1.29 5.34
C ILE A 202 -3.65 0.23 6.22
N THR A 203 -2.64 -0.43 5.67
CA THR A 203 -1.87 -1.46 6.36
C THR A 203 -0.40 -1.04 6.48
N PRO A 204 -0.08 -0.06 7.32
CA PRO A 204 1.29 0.33 7.60
C PRO A 204 2.03 -0.80 8.34
N ASN A 205 3.34 -0.61 8.56
CA ASN A 205 4.15 -1.50 9.39
C ASN A 205 4.32 -2.93 8.85
N SER A 206 4.16 -3.15 7.52
CA SER A 206 4.71 -4.36 6.93
C SER A 206 6.21 -4.47 7.27
N ARG A 207 6.77 -5.68 7.29
CA ARG A 207 8.20 -5.85 7.54
C ARG A 207 9.05 -5.05 6.55
N PHE A 208 8.59 -4.96 5.29
CA PHE A 208 9.27 -4.14 4.30
C PHE A 208 9.13 -2.64 4.57
N ASP A 209 7.99 -2.16 5.07
CA ASP A 209 7.85 -0.74 5.47
C ASP A 209 8.76 -0.36 6.62
N LYS A 210 8.94 -1.25 7.62
CA LYS A 210 9.90 -1.07 8.72
C LYS A 210 11.33 -0.96 8.18
N TYR A 211 11.68 -1.84 7.23
CA TYR A 211 12.98 -1.80 6.54
C TYR A 211 13.19 -0.47 5.80
N LEU A 212 12.21 0.00 5.03
CA LEU A 212 12.29 1.28 4.33
C LEU A 212 12.42 2.47 5.29
N ARG A 213 11.90 2.37 6.51
CA ARG A 213 12.06 3.38 7.56
C ARG A 213 13.37 3.27 8.34
N GLY A 214 14.28 2.37 7.95
CA GLY A 214 15.62 2.26 8.51
C GLY A 214 15.83 1.07 9.45
N ASP A 215 14.83 0.22 9.73
CA ASP A 215 15.06 -1.02 10.47
C ASP A 215 15.70 -2.08 9.58
N ALA A 216 17.03 -2.09 9.56
CA ALA A 216 17.80 -3.01 8.72
C ALA A 216 17.52 -4.50 9.00
N ASN A 217 16.96 -4.84 10.17
CA ASN A 217 16.68 -6.20 10.60
C ASN A 217 15.22 -6.62 10.39
N ALA A 218 14.36 -5.72 9.94
CA ALA A 218 12.95 -6.01 9.71
C ALA A 218 12.70 -7.09 8.65
N ILE A 219 13.63 -7.25 7.71
CA ILE A 219 13.63 -8.30 6.70
C ILE A 219 14.97 -9.04 6.67
N THR A 220 14.91 -10.35 6.38
CA THR A 220 16.06 -11.24 6.33
C THR A 220 16.97 -10.97 5.13
N PRO A 221 18.22 -11.45 5.13
CA PRO A 221 19.11 -11.38 3.95
C PRO A 221 18.50 -12.02 2.70
N ALA A 222 17.77 -13.14 2.85
CA ALA A 222 17.09 -13.81 1.74
C ALA A 222 15.94 -12.97 1.15
N GLU A 223 15.20 -12.24 1.97
CA GLU A 223 14.14 -11.30 1.54
C GLU A 223 14.73 -10.05 0.86
N LYS A 224 15.85 -9.55 1.37
CA LYS A 224 16.62 -8.46 0.71
C LYS A 224 17.12 -8.90 -0.67
N ALA A 225 17.64 -10.13 -0.79
CA ALA A 225 18.02 -10.70 -2.08
C ALA A 225 16.82 -10.80 -3.02
N GLY A 226 15.64 -11.18 -2.52
CA GLY A 226 14.39 -11.19 -3.29
C GLY A 226 14.00 -9.81 -3.80
N TYR A 227 14.12 -8.77 -2.96
CA TYR A 227 13.90 -7.38 -3.39
C TYR A 227 14.92 -6.92 -4.45
N ALA A 228 16.18 -7.29 -4.29
CA ALA A 228 17.20 -7.01 -5.30
C ALA A 228 16.84 -7.64 -6.65
N LYS A 229 16.37 -8.91 -6.66
CA LYS A 229 15.86 -9.59 -7.86
C LYS A 229 14.65 -8.90 -8.46
N PHE A 230 13.68 -8.46 -7.63
CA PHE A 230 12.51 -7.71 -8.07
C PHE A 230 12.90 -6.41 -8.80
N LYS A 231 13.92 -5.69 -8.30
CA LYS A 231 14.50 -4.52 -8.98
C LYS A 231 15.25 -4.92 -10.26
N GLN A 232 16.12 -5.93 -10.19
CA GLN A 232 16.96 -6.38 -11.30
C GLN A 232 16.15 -6.84 -12.51
N TYR A 233 15.03 -7.51 -12.27
CA TYR A 233 14.13 -7.95 -13.35
C TYR A 233 13.25 -6.83 -13.89
N GLY A 234 13.26 -5.64 -13.27
CA GLY A 234 12.50 -4.47 -13.72
C GLY A 234 11.04 -4.45 -13.28
N CYS A 235 10.63 -5.29 -12.32
CA CYS A 235 9.26 -5.31 -11.79
C CYS A 235 8.87 -3.94 -11.23
N VAL A 236 9.84 -3.20 -10.68
CA VAL A 236 9.66 -1.84 -10.15
C VAL A 236 9.29 -0.79 -11.22
N ALA A 237 9.44 -1.09 -12.51
CA ALA A 237 8.99 -0.17 -13.55
C ALA A 237 7.47 0.08 -13.51
N CYS A 238 6.71 -0.93 -13.06
CA CYS A 238 5.26 -0.86 -12.92
C CYS A 238 4.80 -0.93 -11.46
N HIS A 239 5.49 -1.74 -10.64
CA HIS A 239 5.17 -1.96 -9.23
C HIS A 239 6.07 -1.12 -8.31
N GLN A 240 5.75 0.16 -8.19
CA GLN A 240 6.51 1.16 -7.45
C GLN A 240 5.61 2.07 -6.60
N GLY A 241 6.25 3.05 -5.93
CA GLY A 241 5.56 4.02 -5.08
C GLY A 241 5.04 3.42 -3.78
N VAL A 242 4.16 4.15 -3.11
CA VAL A 242 3.63 3.79 -1.78
C VAL A 242 2.85 2.48 -1.82
N ASN A 243 2.04 2.30 -2.85
CA ASN A 243 1.14 1.15 -2.96
C ASN A 243 1.75 -0.03 -3.75
N VAL A 244 3.03 0.05 -4.11
CA VAL A 244 3.74 -0.95 -4.94
C VAL A 244 2.92 -1.31 -6.19
N GLY A 245 2.45 -0.28 -6.89
CA GLY A 245 1.48 -0.28 -7.95
C GLY A 245 0.34 0.70 -7.66
N GLY A 246 -0.79 0.58 -8.35
CA GLY A 246 -1.96 1.44 -8.18
C GLY A 246 -1.80 2.88 -8.67
N ASN A 247 -0.73 3.20 -9.39
CA ASN A 247 -0.35 4.55 -9.79
C ASN A 247 -0.20 4.75 -11.29
N MET A 248 -0.45 3.72 -12.09
CA MET A 248 -0.37 3.77 -13.55
C MET A 248 -1.25 2.72 -14.21
N PHE A 249 -1.45 2.88 -15.51
CA PHE A 249 -2.01 1.85 -16.38
C PHE A 249 -0.90 1.12 -17.13
N GLN A 250 -1.10 -0.17 -17.39
CA GLN A 250 -0.20 -0.96 -18.22
C GLN A 250 -0.97 -2.03 -18.98
N LYS A 251 -0.53 -2.31 -20.20
CA LYS A 251 -1.03 -3.44 -20.99
C LYS A 251 -0.61 -4.75 -20.33
N PHE A 252 -1.55 -5.66 -20.14
CA PHE A 252 -1.25 -7.01 -19.68
C PHE A 252 -0.82 -7.86 -20.89
N GLY A 253 0.38 -8.42 -20.81
CA GLY A 253 0.96 -9.16 -21.93
C GLY A 253 1.72 -8.27 -22.92
N VAL A 254 2.59 -7.38 -22.42
CA VAL A 254 3.43 -6.51 -23.27
C VAL A 254 4.38 -7.31 -24.15
N MET A 255 4.93 -8.41 -23.63
CA MET A 255 5.94 -9.25 -24.31
C MET A 255 5.36 -10.56 -24.85
N GLY A 256 4.07 -10.79 -24.72
CA GLY A 256 3.42 -11.98 -25.25
C GLY A 256 1.90 -11.92 -25.07
N ASP A 257 1.16 -12.49 -26.01
CA ASP A 257 -0.31 -12.49 -25.94
C ASP A 257 -0.81 -13.50 -24.90
N TYR A 258 -0.98 -12.99 -23.67
CA TYR A 258 -1.52 -13.77 -22.55
C TYR A 258 -2.92 -14.29 -22.83
N PHE A 259 -3.80 -13.45 -23.40
CA PHE A 259 -5.21 -13.78 -23.58
C PHE A 259 -5.42 -14.84 -24.65
N ALA A 260 -4.69 -14.78 -25.75
CA ALA A 260 -4.69 -15.84 -26.75
C ALA A 260 -4.19 -17.16 -26.16
N LYS A 261 -3.13 -17.16 -25.34
CA LYS A 261 -2.57 -18.36 -24.71
C LYS A 261 -3.49 -18.94 -23.65
N ARG A 262 -4.09 -18.10 -22.81
CA ARG A 262 -5.07 -18.54 -21.79
C ARG A 262 -6.32 -19.14 -22.43
N GLY A 263 -6.76 -18.56 -23.54
CA GLY A 263 -8.01 -18.93 -24.20
C GLY A 263 -9.25 -18.35 -23.51
N ASN A 264 -10.43 -18.64 -24.07
CA ASN A 264 -11.73 -18.23 -23.54
C ASN A 264 -11.79 -16.74 -23.12
N PRO A 265 -11.55 -15.79 -24.06
CA PRO A 265 -11.57 -14.38 -23.74
C PRO A 265 -12.96 -13.93 -23.31
N THR A 266 -13.02 -13.06 -22.32
CA THR A 266 -14.23 -12.43 -21.79
C THR A 266 -14.24 -10.94 -22.11
N GLU A 267 -15.40 -10.29 -21.99
CA GLU A 267 -15.48 -8.83 -22.13
C GLU A 267 -14.58 -8.11 -21.14
N ALA A 268 -14.43 -8.62 -19.92
CA ALA A 268 -13.60 -8.05 -18.88
C ALA A 268 -12.10 -7.97 -19.28
N ASP A 269 -11.64 -8.85 -20.17
CA ASP A 269 -10.27 -8.87 -20.68
C ASP A 269 -9.94 -7.65 -21.54
N LEU A 270 -10.94 -6.96 -22.08
CA LEU A 270 -10.75 -5.72 -22.82
C LEU A 270 -10.23 -4.58 -21.94
N GLY A 271 -10.34 -4.71 -20.60
CA GLY A 271 -9.76 -3.78 -19.64
C GLY A 271 -10.23 -2.33 -19.83
N ARG A 272 -9.27 -1.41 -19.95
CA ARG A 272 -9.54 0.03 -20.08
C ARG A 272 -10.26 0.40 -21.38
N TYR A 273 -10.15 -0.38 -22.43
CA TYR A 273 -10.93 -0.19 -23.66
C TYR A 273 -12.44 -0.07 -23.38
N LEU A 274 -12.96 -0.78 -22.37
CA LEU A 274 -14.38 -0.67 -22.00
C LEU A 274 -14.76 0.75 -21.54
N VAL A 275 -13.80 1.52 -21.07
CA VAL A 275 -13.98 2.90 -20.60
C VAL A 275 -13.75 3.90 -21.72
N THR A 276 -12.65 3.78 -22.45
CA THR A 276 -12.16 4.80 -23.38
C THR A 276 -12.61 4.57 -24.82
N LYS A 277 -12.90 3.32 -25.20
CA LYS A 277 -13.14 2.87 -26.57
C LYS A 277 -11.98 3.11 -27.53
N VAL A 278 -10.79 3.40 -26.98
CA VAL A 278 -9.55 3.57 -27.75
C VAL A 278 -8.87 2.22 -27.92
N GLU A 279 -8.54 1.84 -29.17
CA GLU A 279 -8.00 0.51 -29.51
C GLU A 279 -6.70 0.18 -28.75
N SER A 280 -5.81 1.15 -28.58
CA SER A 280 -4.57 0.95 -27.81
C SER A 280 -4.79 0.62 -26.32
N ASP A 281 -5.99 0.86 -25.81
CA ASP A 281 -6.36 0.57 -24.42
C ASP A 281 -6.91 -0.86 -24.21
N LYS A 282 -6.96 -1.68 -25.28
CA LYS A 282 -7.27 -3.10 -25.14
C LYS A 282 -6.25 -3.81 -24.30
N HIS A 283 -6.75 -4.59 -23.32
CA HIS A 283 -5.94 -5.33 -22.36
C HIS A 283 -5.09 -4.43 -21.44
N VAL A 284 -5.40 -3.14 -21.38
CA VAL A 284 -4.77 -2.22 -20.43
C VAL A 284 -5.55 -2.24 -19.12
N PHE A 285 -4.81 -2.36 -18.01
CA PHE A 285 -5.38 -2.37 -16.66
C PHE A 285 -4.62 -1.41 -15.77
N LYS A 286 -5.28 -0.93 -14.72
CA LYS A 286 -4.57 -0.33 -13.60
C LYS A 286 -3.64 -1.39 -13.03
N VAL A 287 -2.34 -1.08 -12.94
CA VAL A 287 -1.37 -1.95 -12.28
C VAL A 287 -1.84 -2.16 -10.84
N PRO A 288 -2.13 -3.40 -10.41
CA PRO A 288 -2.64 -3.63 -9.08
C PRO A 288 -1.57 -3.37 -8.01
N SER A 289 -2.03 -2.99 -6.81
CA SER A 289 -1.17 -2.97 -5.64
C SER A 289 -0.62 -4.37 -5.34
N LEU A 290 0.64 -4.43 -4.91
CA LEU A 290 1.23 -5.66 -4.35
C LEU A 290 1.24 -5.64 -2.82
N ARG A 291 0.70 -4.60 -2.17
CA ARG A 291 0.50 -4.61 -0.72
C ARG A 291 -0.46 -5.73 -0.33
N ASN A 292 -0.11 -6.49 0.68
CA ASN A 292 -0.88 -7.64 1.15
C ASN A 292 -1.08 -8.76 0.12
N ILE A 293 -0.29 -8.78 -0.96
CA ILE A 293 -0.49 -9.70 -2.09
C ILE A 293 -0.52 -11.18 -1.66
N ALA A 294 0.22 -11.54 -0.62
CA ALA A 294 0.22 -12.91 -0.07
C ALA A 294 -1.15 -13.36 0.49
N LEU A 295 -2.06 -12.41 0.76
CA LEU A 295 -3.38 -12.68 1.36
C LEU A 295 -4.53 -12.66 0.34
N THR A 296 -4.27 -12.28 -0.92
CA THR A 296 -5.31 -11.91 -1.88
C THR A 296 -5.42 -12.86 -3.08
N ALA A 297 -5.03 -14.11 -2.89
CA ALA A 297 -5.32 -15.15 -3.89
C ALA A 297 -6.85 -15.33 -4.07
N PRO A 298 -7.32 -15.69 -5.29
CA PRO A 298 -6.60 -15.85 -6.54
C PRO A 298 -6.24 -14.53 -7.23
N TYR A 299 -5.29 -14.56 -8.17
CA TYR A 299 -4.68 -13.37 -8.77
C TYR A 299 -5.20 -13.05 -10.15
N PHE A 300 -4.98 -11.79 -10.57
CA PHE A 300 -5.46 -11.14 -11.78
C PHE A 300 -6.96 -10.84 -11.76
N HIS A 301 -7.41 -10.03 -12.72
CA HIS A 301 -8.82 -9.65 -12.86
C HIS A 301 -9.73 -10.84 -13.14
N ASP A 302 -9.17 -11.89 -13.74
CA ASP A 302 -9.86 -13.13 -14.13
C ASP A 302 -9.67 -14.28 -13.14
N ALA A 303 -8.88 -14.07 -12.07
CA ALA A 303 -8.55 -15.08 -11.07
C ALA A 303 -7.85 -16.33 -11.65
N SER A 304 -7.18 -16.20 -12.79
CA SER A 304 -6.56 -17.32 -13.52
C SER A 304 -5.36 -17.93 -12.82
N ALA A 305 -4.60 -17.16 -12.03
CA ALA A 305 -3.52 -17.67 -11.21
C ALA A 305 -4.02 -17.93 -9.77
N LYS A 306 -3.86 -19.16 -9.30
CA LYS A 306 -4.35 -19.59 -7.97
C LYS A 306 -3.31 -19.41 -6.88
N THR A 307 -2.05 -19.38 -7.26
CA THR A 307 -0.90 -19.22 -6.36
C THR A 307 -0.06 -18.04 -6.75
N LEU A 308 0.71 -17.53 -5.80
CA LEU A 308 1.66 -16.44 -6.07
C LEU A 308 2.78 -16.88 -7.02
N ASP A 309 3.15 -18.17 -6.99
CA ASP A 309 4.12 -18.75 -7.93
C ASP A 309 3.61 -18.69 -9.39
N GLU A 310 2.35 -19.09 -9.61
CA GLU A 310 1.72 -18.98 -10.93
C GLU A 310 1.62 -17.52 -11.40
N ALA A 311 1.23 -16.60 -10.50
CA ALA A 311 1.13 -15.19 -10.83
C ALA A 311 2.49 -14.60 -11.22
N VAL A 312 3.56 -14.92 -10.48
CA VAL A 312 4.91 -14.48 -10.78
C VAL A 312 5.40 -15.09 -12.11
N ASP A 313 5.11 -16.38 -12.37
CA ASP A 313 5.45 -17.03 -13.64
C ASP A 313 4.78 -16.35 -14.85
N VAL A 314 3.49 -16.00 -14.72
CA VAL A 314 2.75 -15.23 -15.75
C VAL A 314 3.39 -13.87 -15.99
N MET A 315 3.78 -13.14 -14.93
CA MET A 315 4.49 -11.86 -15.08
C MET A 315 5.82 -12.02 -15.80
N PHE A 316 6.61 -13.04 -15.46
CA PHE A 316 7.87 -13.31 -16.17
C PHE A 316 7.66 -13.58 -17.66
N ARG A 317 6.70 -14.43 -17.99
CA ARG A 317 6.47 -14.86 -19.39
C ARG A 317 5.88 -13.75 -20.24
N TYR A 318 4.83 -13.08 -19.74
CA TYR A 318 4.02 -12.20 -20.58
C TYR A 318 4.32 -10.72 -20.40
N GLN A 319 4.80 -10.29 -19.22
CA GLN A 319 5.21 -8.90 -19.01
C GLN A 319 6.70 -8.67 -19.31
N LEU A 320 7.56 -9.65 -19.00
CA LEU A 320 9.01 -9.51 -19.15
C LEU A 320 9.59 -10.31 -20.35
N GLY A 321 8.80 -11.20 -20.98
CA GLY A 321 9.24 -12.05 -22.08
C GLY A 321 10.37 -13.01 -21.69
N ARG A 322 10.39 -13.46 -20.43
CA ARG A 322 11.48 -14.27 -19.85
C ARG A 322 10.93 -15.49 -19.11
N VAL A 323 11.80 -16.44 -18.86
CA VAL A 323 11.55 -17.55 -17.94
C VAL A 323 12.50 -17.36 -16.76
N ALA A 324 11.94 -17.26 -15.55
CA ALA A 324 12.75 -17.20 -14.34
C ALA A 324 13.18 -18.60 -13.90
N SER A 325 14.33 -18.71 -13.24
CA SER A 325 14.67 -19.90 -12.47
C SER A 325 13.71 -20.07 -11.28
N LYS A 326 13.61 -21.28 -10.78
CA LYS A 326 12.82 -21.58 -9.59
C LYS A 326 13.31 -20.74 -8.39
N GLU A 327 14.62 -20.66 -8.23
CA GLU A 327 15.29 -19.95 -7.14
C GLU A 327 14.98 -18.45 -7.19
N ASP A 328 14.97 -17.83 -8.38
CA ASP A 328 14.66 -16.41 -8.54
C ASP A 328 13.18 -16.12 -8.27
N LYS A 329 12.26 -17.00 -8.73
CA LYS A 329 10.84 -16.89 -8.38
C LYS A 329 10.62 -16.98 -6.88
N GLU A 330 11.19 -17.98 -6.23
CA GLU A 330 11.08 -18.15 -4.77
C GLU A 330 11.66 -16.96 -4.01
N ALA A 331 12.77 -16.38 -4.48
CA ALA A 331 13.36 -15.20 -3.87
C ALA A 331 12.42 -14.00 -3.95
N ILE A 332 11.81 -13.75 -5.13
CA ILE A 332 10.84 -12.67 -5.32
C ILE A 332 9.60 -12.92 -4.45
N ILE A 333 9.09 -14.14 -4.38
CA ILE A 333 7.94 -14.48 -3.54
C ILE A 333 8.24 -14.23 -2.06
N ARG A 334 9.45 -14.57 -1.58
CA ARG A 334 9.88 -14.22 -0.21
C ARG A 334 9.81 -12.71 0.04
N PHE A 335 10.27 -11.91 -0.91
CA PHE A 335 10.13 -10.46 -0.83
C PHE A 335 8.65 -10.04 -0.81
N LEU A 336 7.81 -10.53 -1.73
CA LEU A 336 6.39 -10.18 -1.80
C LEU A 336 5.65 -10.47 -0.50
N ASN A 337 6.01 -11.55 0.21
CA ASN A 337 5.45 -11.86 1.53
C ASN A 337 5.77 -10.78 2.59
N THR A 338 6.86 -10.03 2.43
CA THR A 338 7.22 -8.94 3.35
C THR A 338 6.33 -7.71 3.22
N LEU A 339 5.53 -7.62 2.14
CA LEU A 339 4.61 -6.51 1.86
C LEU A 339 3.27 -6.64 2.60
N THR A 340 3.08 -7.70 3.39
CA THR A 340 1.91 -7.89 4.24
C THR A 340 2.03 -6.98 5.46
N GLY A 341 1.13 -6.02 5.55
CA GLY A 341 1.04 -5.09 6.67
C GLY A 341 -0.08 -5.44 7.64
N GLU A 342 -0.13 -4.74 8.74
CA GLU A 342 -1.12 -4.93 9.78
C GLU A 342 -2.26 -3.92 9.60
N LEU A 343 -3.50 -4.39 9.61
CA LEU A 343 -4.68 -3.53 9.67
C LEU A 343 -5.00 -3.26 11.15
N ASP A 344 -4.75 -2.04 11.60
CA ASP A 344 -5.14 -1.60 12.94
C ASP A 344 -6.61 -1.14 12.94
N LEU A 345 -7.51 -2.10 12.88
CA LEU A 345 -8.89 -1.84 13.24
C LEU A 345 -8.95 -1.77 14.77
N LYS A 346 -8.78 -0.58 15.32
CA LYS A 346 -9.30 -0.32 16.68
C LYS A 346 -10.82 -0.43 16.61
N ASP A 347 -11.31 -1.67 16.65
CA ASP A 347 -12.71 -1.89 16.93
C ASP A 347 -12.96 -1.31 18.33
N PRO A 348 -13.84 -0.32 18.50
CA PRO A 348 -14.43 -0.13 19.81
C PRO A 348 -15.10 -1.49 20.09
N LYS A 349 -14.66 -2.16 21.16
CA LYS A 349 -15.27 -3.42 21.63
C LYS A 349 -16.79 -3.24 21.61
N PRO A 350 -17.53 -4.28 21.18
CA PRO A 350 -18.98 -4.23 21.12
C PRO A 350 -19.60 -3.81 22.44
#